data_73a7b4c146c17c128fa1ec7ad7a8c86c
#
_entry.id   73a7b4c146c17c128fa1ec7ad7a8c86c
#
_cell.length_a   1.000
_cell.length_b   1.000
_cell.length_c   1.000
_cell.angle_alpha   90.00
_cell.angle_beta   90.00
_cell.angle_gamma   90.00
#
_symmetry.space_group_name_H-M   'P 1'
#
loop_
_entity.id
_entity.type
_entity.pdbx_description
1 polymer ?
#
loop_
_entity_poly.entity_id
_entity_poly.type
_entity_poly.pdbx_seq_one_letter_code
_entity_poly.pdbx_strand_id
1 'polypeptide(L)'
;MWTVAEVNHQRIVELTLLLLAAFITLTTVAIAAVAESPNIDWSAIPYLAVLLVLWAVSHLSLRKWAPSANGLLFPITAFLQGIGIAFVLRIDSDLLIGHLVWSAFSTCGFISVIAGIRDFKRLKNFQRPLGLIGLLLIFVPTVMKLIDGEIGSYRSFQISSVAIDPGPLGTLCLIIFFAGWLATYRSRNTAEYLGQAEPLEGDPSRFIPLIGAWLIASIAVIFQSDISSAFIIVAIFLSMWWVAVGRPLDLAVFLTAIIGSVLLAVNNVPELQERFAAWTDPWSNPQFGEAIYRSTFSLAGGGLTGTGPGEGAADWVAGATDQLAFVPIAEELGFIGGSAVLSSFLLLTGIALRLATVARQEFEGLSAIGIAIFFASQAWAPIAVALRLLPPNDVSLPFVSSNGSVLFTCSIALAFLLKISETAPEAPDPTEILPHISPKPESTA
;
A
#
# COMPACT_ATOMS: atom_id res chain seq x y z
N MET A 1 0.27 20.22 22.27
CA MET A 1 0.56 21.20 21.18
C MET A 1 2.05 21.16 20.95
N TRP A 2 2.51 20.71 19.77
CA TRP A 2 3.93 20.56 19.47
C TRP A 2 4.69 21.88 19.69
N THR A 3 5.84 21.83 20.36
CA THR A 3 6.72 22.98 20.44
C THR A 3 7.45 23.18 19.11
N VAL A 4 7.88 24.41 18.82
CA VAL A 4 8.66 24.70 17.59
C VAL A 4 9.93 23.86 17.52
N ALA A 5 10.53 23.55 18.69
CA ALA A 5 11.73 22.71 18.78
C ALA A 5 11.46 21.25 18.38
N GLU A 6 10.35 20.66 18.82
CA GLU A 6 9.94 19.29 18.48
C GLU A 6 9.61 19.13 17.00
N VAL A 7 8.87 20.10 16.42
CA VAL A 7 8.59 20.14 14.98
C VAL A 7 9.89 20.22 14.17
N ASN A 8 10.82 21.08 14.57
CA ASN A 8 12.09 21.18 13.88
C ASN A 8 12.93 19.90 14.01
N HIS A 9 12.92 19.26 15.18
CA HIS A 9 13.63 18.00 15.40
C HIS A 9 13.08 16.89 14.47
N GLN A 10 11.76 16.72 14.38
CA GLN A 10 11.16 15.74 13.47
C GLN A 10 11.51 16.00 12.00
N ARG A 11 11.54 17.27 11.57
CA ARG A 11 11.91 17.62 10.19
C ARG A 11 13.40 17.43 9.91
N ILE A 12 14.27 17.55 10.91
CA ILE A 12 15.69 17.20 10.79
C ILE A 12 15.86 15.68 10.66
N VAL A 13 15.16 14.89 11.49
CA VAL A 13 15.18 13.43 11.41
C VAL A 13 14.67 12.97 10.03
N GLU A 14 13.56 13.54 9.54
CA GLU A 14 13.05 13.25 8.20
C GLU A 14 14.11 13.51 7.12
N LEU A 15 14.77 14.68 7.17
CA LEU A 15 15.80 15.03 6.18
C LEU A 15 17.00 14.08 6.25
N THR A 16 17.47 13.73 7.46
CA THR A 16 18.61 12.80 7.62
C THR A 16 18.30 11.42 7.08
N LEU A 17 17.07 10.92 7.29
CA LEU A 17 16.63 9.63 6.74
C LEU A 17 16.44 9.69 5.22
N LEU A 18 15.98 10.81 4.67
CA LEU A 18 15.90 11.02 3.22
C LEU A 18 17.28 11.03 2.57
N LEU A 19 18.28 11.70 3.21
CA LEU A 19 19.65 11.67 2.74
C LEU A 19 20.25 10.26 2.79
N LEU A 20 19.92 9.48 3.82
CA LEU A 20 20.33 8.08 3.93
C LEU A 20 19.68 7.24 2.80
N ALA A 21 18.37 7.42 2.54
CA ALA A 21 17.68 6.75 1.46
C ALA A 21 18.30 7.12 0.08
N ALA A 22 18.62 8.39 -0.14
CA ALA A 22 19.30 8.86 -1.35
C ALA A 22 20.71 8.23 -1.49
N PHE A 23 21.47 8.17 -0.40
CA PHE A 23 22.78 7.53 -0.38
C PHE A 23 22.70 6.04 -0.74
N ILE A 24 21.76 5.29 -0.15
CA ILE A 24 21.55 3.87 -0.46
C ILE A 24 21.17 3.70 -1.94
N THR A 25 20.23 4.50 -2.44
CA THR A 25 19.80 4.44 -3.85
C THR A 25 20.98 4.70 -4.80
N LEU A 26 21.75 5.77 -4.56
CA LEU A 26 22.89 6.13 -5.42
C LEU A 26 23.99 5.07 -5.37
N THR A 27 24.26 4.50 -4.20
CA THR A 27 25.27 3.44 -4.07
C THR A 27 24.83 2.15 -4.75
N THR A 28 23.56 1.76 -4.64
CA THR A 28 23.01 0.57 -5.33
C THR A 28 23.13 0.72 -6.84
N VAL A 29 22.73 1.87 -7.39
CA VAL A 29 22.85 2.15 -8.84
C VAL A 29 24.30 2.20 -9.28
N ALA A 30 25.19 2.84 -8.50
CA ALA A 30 26.59 2.93 -8.84
C ALA A 30 27.28 1.55 -8.87
N ILE A 31 26.98 0.67 -7.90
CA ILE A 31 27.53 -0.69 -7.87
C ILE A 31 27.00 -1.50 -9.06
N ALA A 32 25.69 -1.45 -9.35
CA ALA A 32 25.10 -2.15 -10.48
C ALA A 32 25.73 -1.67 -11.82
N ALA A 33 25.90 -0.37 -12.03
CA ALA A 33 26.52 0.19 -13.24
C ALA A 33 27.97 -0.26 -13.42
N VAL A 34 28.73 -0.42 -12.35
CA VAL A 34 30.11 -0.93 -12.41
C VAL A 34 30.15 -2.43 -12.73
N ALA A 35 29.18 -3.20 -12.21
CA ALA A 35 29.09 -4.64 -12.45
C ALA A 35 28.71 -4.96 -13.91
N GLU A 36 27.80 -4.21 -14.51
CA GLU A 36 27.31 -4.46 -15.88
C GLU A 36 28.30 -4.05 -16.98
N SER A 37 29.09 -3.01 -16.76
CA SER A 37 30.05 -2.56 -17.77
C SER A 37 31.29 -1.92 -17.17
N PRO A 38 32.51 -2.17 -17.77
CA PRO A 38 33.73 -1.49 -17.34
C PRO A 38 33.72 0.01 -17.63
N ASN A 39 32.86 0.47 -18.53
CA ASN A 39 32.62 1.89 -18.81
C ASN A 39 31.31 2.31 -18.14
N ILE A 40 31.38 3.10 -17.07
CA ILE A 40 30.21 3.58 -16.34
C ILE A 40 29.31 4.37 -17.30
N ASP A 41 28.07 3.87 -17.47
CA ASP A 41 27.06 4.61 -18.22
C ASP A 41 26.43 5.69 -17.33
N TRP A 42 26.83 6.94 -17.62
CA TRP A 42 26.32 8.11 -16.89
C TRP A 42 24.90 8.54 -17.29
N SER A 43 24.26 7.82 -18.22
CA SER A 43 22.90 8.14 -18.71
C SER A 43 21.85 8.10 -17.59
N ALA A 44 22.09 7.36 -16.52
CA ALA A 44 21.21 7.27 -15.36
C ALA A 44 21.19 8.52 -14.46
N ILE A 45 22.25 9.33 -14.45
CA ILE A 45 22.40 10.49 -13.55
C ILE A 45 21.24 11.49 -13.65
N PRO A 46 20.82 11.96 -14.83
CA PRO A 46 19.74 12.94 -14.92
C PRO A 46 18.43 12.40 -14.34
N TYR A 47 18.18 11.10 -14.46
CA TYR A 47 16.98 10.47 -13.91
C TYR A 47 17.01 10.43 -12.39
N LEU A 48 18.13 10.05 -11.79
CA LEU A 48 18.33 10.08 -10.33
C LEU A 48 18.25 11.50 -9.79
N ALA A 49 18.80 12.49 -10.50
CA ALA A 49 18.71 13.90 -10.12
C ALA A 49 17.24 14.37 -10.09
N VAL A 50 16.44 14.00 -11.09
CA VAL A 50 14.99 14.31 -11.09
C VAL A 50 14.30 13.67 -9.89
N LEU A 51 14.56 12.40 -9.57
CA LEU A 51 13.98 11.73 -8.42
C LEU A 51 14.31 12.46 -7.11
N LEU A 52 15.58 12.82 -6.90
CA LEU A 52 16.01 13.56 -5.72
C LEU A 52 15.37 14.94 -5.61
N VAL A 53 15.17 15.63 -6.74
CA VAL A 53 14.43 16.90 -6.79
C VAL A 53 12.97 16.68 -6.40
N LEU A 54 12.30 15.63 -6.87
CA LEU A 54 10.93 15.31 -6.48
C LEU A 54 10.80 15.03 -4.96
N TRP A 55 11.77 14.32 -4.37
CA TRP A 55 11.81 14.10 -2.92
C TRP A 55 12.04 15.41 -2.15
N ALA A 56 12.95 16.25 -2.62
CA ALA A 56 13.18 17.57 -2.01
C ALA A 56 11.93 18.45 -2.07
N VAL A 57 11.23 18.49 -3.19
CA VAL A 57 9.98 19.25 -3.35
C VAL A 57 8.89 18.69 -2.42
N SER A 58 8.77 17.37 -2.29
CA SER A 58 7.84 16.71 -1.37
C SER A 58 8.17 17.06 0.09
N HIS A 59 9.45 16.99 0.49
CA HIS A 59 9.91 17.39 1.83
C HIS A 59 9.61 18.87 2.13
N LEU A 60 9.89 19.77 1.18
CA LEU A 60 9.57 21.19 1.34
C LEU A 60 8.06 21.44 1.45
N SER A 61 7.25 20.67 0.72
CA SER A 61 5.79 20.74 0.82
C SER A 61 5.29 20.32 2.20
N LEU A 62 5.87 19.25 2.78
CA LEU A 62 5.55 18.81 4.14
C LEU A 62 5.93 19.87 5.18
N ARG A 63 7.10 20.47 5.06
CA ARG A 63 7.51 21.56 5.97
C ARG A 63 6.55 22.75 5.95
N LYS A 64 5.93 23.03 4.78
CA LYS A 64 5.06 24.19 4.60
C LYS A 64 3.60 23.91 4.99
N TRP A 65 3.04 22.73 4.65
CA TRP A 65 1.62 22.45 4.75
C TRP A 65 1.23 21.35 5.74
N ALA A 66 2.21 20.61 6.26
CA ALA A 66 2.01 19.59 7.30
C ALA A 66 3.21 19.52 8.26
N PRO A 67 3.58 20.62 8.95
CA PRO A 67 4.83 20.71 9.72
C PRO A 67 4.88 19.75 10.91
N SER A 68 3.76 19.32 11.49
CA SER A 68 3.68 18.41 12.64
C SER A 68 3.38 16.95 12.25
N ALA A 69 3.35 16.64 10.94
CA ALA A 69 3.14 15.26 10.48
C ALA A 69 4.32 14.34 10.85
N ASN A 70 4.06 13.03 10.96
CA ASN A 70 5.05 12.03 11.33
C ASN A 70 6.24 12.01 10.35
N GLY A 71 7.46 12.23 10.88
CA GLY A 71 8.69 12.36 10.09
C GLY A 71 9.27 11.05 9.58
N LEU A 72 8.70 9.87 9.91
CA LEU A 72 9.20 8.57 9.45
C LEU A 72 8.50 8.06 8.19
N LEU A 73 7.22 8.42 7.98
CA LEU A 73 6.40 7.88 6.89
C LEU A 73 7.00 8.16 5.51
N PHE A 74 7.39 9.39 5.24
CA PHE A 74 7.90 9.78 3.92
C PHE A 74 9.31 9.18 3.63
N PRO A 75 10.29 9.19 4.54
CA PRO A 75 11.58 8.56 4.29
C PRO A 75 11.51 7.04 4.03
N ILE A 76 10.63 6.32 4.72
CA ILE A 76 10.41 4.88 4.47
C ILE A 76 9.94 4.66 3.03
N THR A 77 8.99 5.45 2.56
CA THR A 77 8.49 5.31 1.19
C THR A 77 9.49 5.79 0.14
N ALA A 78 10.30 6.81 0.45
CA ALA A 78 11.40 7.25 -0.40
C ALA A 78 12.48 6.16 -0.54
N PHE A 79 12.84 5.47 0.54
CA PHE A 79 13.75 4.32 0.50
C PHE A 79 13.21 3.21 -0.41
N LEU A 80 11.93 2.83 -0.25
CA LEU A 80 11.29 1.82 -1.11
C LEU A 80 11.30 2.24 -2.59
N GLN A 81 10.96 3.50 -2.88
CA GLN A 81 10.97 4.04 -4.23
C GLN A 81 12.40 4.09 -4.81
N GLY A 82 13.39 4.44 -3.99
CA GLY A 82 14.78 4.47 -4.41
C GLY A 82 15.33 3.10 -4.78
N ILE A 83 15.04 2.08 -3.98
CA ILE A 83 15.37 0.69 -4.31
C ILE A 83 14.61 0.26 -5.58
N GLY A 84 13.30 0.56 -5.67
CA GLY A 84 12.51 0.21 -6.86
C GLY A 84 13.09 0.77 -8.15
N ILE A 85 13.40 2.07 -8.18
CA ILE A 85 13.94 2.72 -9.39
C ILE A 85 15.35 2.18 -9.75
N ALA A 86 16.16 1.81 -8.76
CA ALA A 86 17.47 1.21 -8.99
C ALA A 86 17.34 -0.13 -9.75
N PHE A 87 16.37 -0.96 -9.36
CA PHE A 87 16.12 -2.24 -10.04
C PHE A 87 15.37 -2.09 -11.38
N VAL A 88 14.43 -1.15 -11.49
CA VAL A 88 13.80 -0.84 -12.78
C VAL A 88 14.83 -0.36 -13.80
N LEU A 89 15.73 0.54 -13.40
CA LEU A 89 16.81 1.03 -14.25
C LEU A 89 17.72 -0.10 -14.76
N ARG A 90 18.06 -1.04 -13.86
CA ARG A 90 18.92 -2.17 -14.17
C ARG A 90 18.27 -3.18 -15.10
N ILE A 91 17.00 -3.54 -14.86
CA ILE A 91 16.32 -4.64 -15.58
C ILE A 91 15.78 -4.16 -16.93
N ASP A 92 15.18 -2.96 -16.94
CA ASP A 92 14.53 -2.41 -18.13
C ASP A 92 14.61 -0.87 -18.12
N SER A 93 15.66 -0.35 -18.75
CA SER A 93 15.89 1.10 -18.85
C SER A 93 14.83 1.84 -19.67
N ASP A 94 14.09 1.16 -20.55
CA ASP A 94 13.04 1.77 -21.37
C ASP A 94 11.83 2.18 -20.52
N LEU A 95 11.59 1.50 -19.40
CA LEU A 95 10.52 1.85 -18.45
C LEU A 95 10.84 3.10 -17.63
N LEU A 96 12.10 3.53 -17.58
CA LEU A 96 12.57 4.58 -16.68
C LEU A 96 11.88 5.93 -16.93
N ILE A 97 11.72 6.34 -18.18
CA ILE A 97 11.03 7.60 -18.52
C ILE A 97 9.58 7.55 -18.04
N GLY A 98 8.87 6.46 -18.31
CA GLY A 98 7.50 6.26 -17.87
C GLY A 98 7.39 6.31 -16.33
N HIS A 99 8.31 5.64 -15.63
CA HIS A 99 8.35 5.62 -14.17
C HIS A 99 8.61 7.00 -13.56
N LEU A 100 9.48 7.82 -14.18
CA LEU A 100 9.72 9.21 -13.74
C LEU A 100 8.52 10.12 -13.98
N VAL A 101 7.85 9.99 -15.11
CA VAL A 101 6.60 10.71 -15.38
C VAL A 101 5.57 10.40 -14.31
N TRP A 102 5.39 9.12 -13.99
CA TRP A 102 4.50 8.69 -12.92
C TRP A 102 4.96 9.18 -11.54
N SER A 103 6.26 9.21 -11.26
CA SER A 103 6.81 9.77 -10.03
C SER A 103 6.50 11.27 -9.90
N ALA A 104 6.57 12.02 -10.99
CA ALA A 104 6.19 13.44 -11.02
C ALA A 104 4.68 13.62 -10.79
N PHE A 105 3.82 12.82 -11.47
CA PHE A 105 2.38 12.82 -11.21
C PHE A 105 2.05 12.45 -9.76
N SER A 106 2.72 11.44 -9.21
CA SER A 106 2.58 11.00 -7.82
C SER A 106 2.96 12.11 -6.84
N THR A 107 4.05 12.82 -7.10
CA THR A 107 4.47 13.99 -6.32
C THR A 107 3.45 15.12 -6.42
N CYS A 108 2.92 15.41 -7.60
CA CYS A 108 1.86 16.42 -7.78
C CYS A 108 0.58 16.01 -7.02
N GLY A 109 0.16 14.75 -7.10
CA GLY A 109 -0.98 14.22 -6.35
C GLY A 109 -0.77 14.33 -4.84
N PHE A 110 0.40 13.92 -4.36
CA PHE A 110 0.81 14.03 -2.97
C PHE A 110 0.73 15.48 -2.46
N ILE A 111 1.34 16.41 -3.18
CA ILE A 111 1.33 17.84 -2.82
C ILE A 111 -0.09 18.40 -2.86
N SER A 112 -0.89 18.04 -3.85
CA SER A 112 -2.28 18.47 -3.98
C SER A 112 -3.12 18.07 -2.76
N VAL A 113 -2.91 16.85 -2.25
CA VAL A 113 -3.58 16.37 -1.04
C VAL A 113 -3.06 17.11 0.20
N ILE A 114 -1.74 17.22 0.38
CA ILE A 114 -1.13 17.88 1.56
C ILE A 114 -1.51 19.36 1.62
N ALA A 115 -1.52 20.07 0.50
CA ALA A 115 -1.83 21.49 0.44
C ALA A 115 -3.36 21.76 0.43
N GLY A 116 -4.13 20.92 -0.25
CA GLY A 116 -5.57 21.09 -0.47
C GLY A 116 -6.42 20.67 0.75
N ILE A 117 -6.02 19.60 1.43
CA ILE A 117 -6.77 19.09 2.59
C ILE A 117 -6.24 19.76 3.86
N ARG A 118 -6.88 20.84 4.28
CA ARG A 118 -6.55 21.53 5.56
C ARG A 118 -7.04 20.74 6.76
N ASP A 119 -8.13 20.00 6.63
CA ASP A 119 -8.79 19.26 7.70
C ASP A 119 -9.35 17.96 7.11
N PHE A 120 -8.72 16.83 7.47
CA PHE A 120 -9.03 15.51 6.92
C PHE A 120 -10.50 15.10 7.19
N LYS A 121 -11.07 15.54 8.33
CA LYS A 121 -12.47 15.23 8.67
C LYS A 121 -13.49 15.77 7.65
N ARG A 122 -13.16 16.85 6.90
CA ARG A 122 -14.04 17.39 5.86
C ARG A 122 -14.26 16.39 4.71
N LEU A 123 -13.31 15.45 4.52
CA LEU A 123 -13.41 14.43 3.50
C LEU A 123 -14.60 13.47 3.76
N LYS A 124 -15.04 13.36 5.02
CA LYS A 124 -16.26 12.62 5.39
C LYS A 124 -17.52 13.15 4.67
N ASN A 125 -17.58 14.46 4.38
CA ASN A 125 -18.72 15.04 3.68
C ASN A 125 -18.80 14.55 2.22
N PHE A 126 -17.68 14.12 1.66
CA PHE A 126 -17.55 13.61 0.29
C PHE A 126 -17.57 12.08 0.23
N GLN A 127 -17.87 11.37 1.34
CA GLN A 127 -17.85 9.91 1.38
C GLN A 127 -18.72 9.25 0.30
N ARG A 128 -19.96 9.78 0.06
CA ARG A 128 -20.88 9.23 -0.96
C ARG A 128 -20.35 9.39 -2.39
N PRO A 129 -19.98 10.60 -2.84
CA PRO A 129 -19.40 10.75 -4.18
C PRO A 129 -18.09 9.98 -4.34
N LEU A 130 -17.23 9.90 -3.31
CA LEU A 130 -16.02 9.09 -3.37
C LEU A 130 -16.33 7.59 -3.49
N GLY A 131 -17.36 7.09 -2.78
CA GLY A 131 -17.80 5.70 -2.94
C GLY A 131 -18.27 5.39 -4.37
N LEU A 132 -19.04 6.29 -4.98
CA LEU A 132 -19.47 6.16 -6.38
C LEU A 132 -18.30 6.23 -7.36
N ILE A 133 -17.38 7.18 -7.17
CA ILE A 133 -16.16 7.30 -7.99
C ILE A 133 -15.32 6.03 -7.83
N GLY A 134 -15.16 5.52 -6.60
CA GLY A 134 -14.43 4.28 -6.34
C GLY A 134 -15.01 3.08 -7.08
N LEU A 135 -16.32 2.91 -7.03
CA LEU A 135 -17.00 1.85 -7.79
C LEU A 135 -16.82 2.03 -9.29
N LEU A 136 -17.02 3.25 -9.82
CA LEU A 136 -16.82 3.53 -11.24
C LEU A 136 -15.39 3.18 -11.70
N LEU A 137 -14.37 3.60 -10.94
CA LEU A 137 -12.98 3.30 -11.27
C LEU A 137 -12.69 1.79 -11.30
N ILE A 138 -13.26 1.03 -10.35
CA ILE A 138 -13.12 -0.44 -10.32
C ILE A 138 -13.86 -1.09 -11.51
N PHE A 139 -14.98 -0.49 -11.97
CA PHE A 139 -15.73 -1.02 -13.08
C PHE A 139 -15.13 -0.72 -14.46
N VAL A 140 -14.30 0.32 -14.59
CA VAL A 140 -13.70 0.70 -15.90
C VAL A 140 -13.03 -0.48 -16.60
N PRO A 141 -12.12 -1.26 -15.99
CA PRO A 141 -11.51 -2.41 -16.65
C PRO A 141 -12.53 -3.49 -17.04
N THR A 142 -13.56 -3.72 -16.20
CA THR A 142 -14.63 -4.69 -16.50
C THR A 142 -15.42 -4.29 -17.75
N VAL A 143 -15.75 -3.01 -17.87
CA VAL A 143 -16.49 -2.49 -19.05
C VAL A 143 -15.63 -2.59 -20.30
N MET A 144 -14.34 -2.25 -20.21
CA MET A 144 -13.41 -2.38 -21.33
C MET A 144 -13.26 -3.84 -21.78
N LYS A 145 -13.11 -4.78 -20.83
CA LYS A 145 -13.09 -6.23 -21.15
C LYS A 145 -14.34 -6.68 -21.92
N LEU A 146 -15.51 -6.15 -21.56
CA LEU A 146 -16.77 -6.49 -22.25
C LEU A 146 -16.84 -5.89 -23.66
N ILE A 147 -16.22 -4.73 -23.89
CA ILE A 147 -16.20 -4.05 -25.20
C ILE A 147 -15.20 -4.73 -26.14
N ASP A 148 -14.00 -5.06 -25.67
CA ASP A 148 -12.93 -5.62 -26.49
C ASP A 148 -13.13 -7.12 -26.77
N GLY A 149 -13.98 -7.81 -25.98
CA GLY A 149 -14.30 -9.22 -26.16
C GLY A 149 -13.14 -10.17 -25.91
N GLU A 150 -12.05 -9.69 -25.33
CA GLU A 150 -10.86 -10.49 -25.04
C GLU A 150 -11.04 -11.34 -23.77
N ILE A 151 -10.59 -12.60 -23.86
CA ILE A 151 -10.55 -13.53 -22.73
C ILE A 151 -9.16 -13.39 -22.07
N GLY A 152 -9.09 -12.75 -20.91
CA GLY A 152 -7.83 -12.56 -20.16
C GLY A 152 -7.96 -11.63 -18.98
N SER A 153 -6.87 -11.44 -18.24
CA SER A 153 -6.79 -10.49 -17.12
C SER A 153 -6.74 -9.06 -17.67
N TYR A 154 -7.85 -8.32 -17.49
CA TYR A 154 -7.98 -6.94 -17.96
C TYR A 154 -7.94 -6.01 -16.74
N ARG A 155 -6.76 -5.68 -16.28
CA ARG A 155 -6.58 -4.81 -15.11
C ARG A 155 -6.22 -3.38 -15.48
N SER A 156 -5.43 -3.22 -16.51
CA SER A 156 -4.93 -1.94 -16.98
C SER A 156 -5.26 -1.74 -18.45
N PHE A 157 -5.47 -0.51 -18.86
CA PHE A 157 -5.58 -0.12 -20.25
C PHE A 157 -4.40 0.75 -20.65
N GLN A 158 -3.96 0.63 -21.89
CA GLN A 158 -2.85 1.41 -22.41
C GLN A 158 -3.36 2.64 -23.16
N ILE A 159 -2.85 3.80 -22.77
CA ILE A 159 -2.97 5.02 -23.59
C ILE A 159 -1.57 5.35 -24.09
N SER A 160 -1.33 5.10 -25.37
CA SER A 160 0.03 5.18 -25.95
C SER A 160 0.97 4.18 -25.25
N SER A 161 2.06 4.62 -24.65
CA SER A 161 3.03 3.82 -23.91
C SER A 161 2.76 3.74 -22.40
N VAL A 162 1.67 4.34 -21.90
CA VAL A 162 1.37 4.45 -20.49
C VAL A 162 0.26 3.48 -20.10
N ALA A 163 0.56 2.51 -19.23
CA ALA A 163 -0.44 1.64 -18.64
C ALA A 163 -1.14 2.34 -17.46
N ILE A 164 -2.46 2.39 -17.46
CA ILE A 164 -3.28 2.99 -16.42
C ILE A 164 -4.12 1.90 -15.75
N ASP A 165 -3.90 1.71 -14.45
CA ASP A 165 -4.70 0.83 -13.59
C ASP A 165 -5.53 1.68 -12.62
N PRO A 166 -6.85 1.82 -12.83
CA PRO A 166 -7.70 2.63 -11.96
C PRO A 166 -8.12 1.91 -10.67
N GLY A 167 -7.94 0.58 -10.59
CA GLY A 167 -8.39 -0.26 -9.48
C GLY A 167 -7.85 0.18 -8.10
N PRO A 168 -6.54 0.38 -7.92
CA PRO A 168 -5.97 0.83 -6.66
C PRO A 168 -6.54 2.16 -6.16
N LEU A 169 -6.72 3.15 -7.07
CA LEU A 169 -7.32 4.43 -6.72
C LEU A 169 -8.79 4.27 -6.35
N GLY A 170 -9.53 3.41 -7.06
CA GLY A 170 -10.90 3.04 -6.73
C GLY A 170 -11.00 2.44 -5.32
N THR A 171 -10.07 1.55 -4.98
CA THR A 171 -9.97 0.94 -3.64
C THR A 171 -9.71 2.00 -2.56
N LEU A 172 -8.82 2.97 -2.80
CA LEU A 172 -8.58 4.07 -1.86
C LEU A 172 -9.85 4.93 -1.65
N CYS A 173 -10.60 5.21 -2.71
CA CYS A 173 -11.88 5.91 -2.61
C CYS A 173 -12.92 5.11 -1.79
N LEU A 174 -12.96 3.78 -1.95
CA LEU A 174 -13.82 2.90 -1.13
C LEU A 174 -13.41 2.90 0.34
N ILE A 175 -12.12 2.96 0.68
CA ILE A 175 -11.65 3.10 2.06
C ILE A 175 -12.29 4.32 2.72
N ILE A 176 -12.25 5.47 2.06
CA ILE A 176 -12.84 6.71 2.59
C ILE A 176 -14.36 6.60 2.73
N PHE A 177 -15.03 5.95 1.77
CA PHE A 177 -16.46 5.67 1.84
C PHE A 177 -16.81 4.77 3.04
N PHE A 178 -16.10 3.64 3.21
CA PHE A 178 -16.31 2.71 4.32
C PHE A 178 -16.03 3.38 5.67
N ALA A 179 -14.91 4.13 5.76
CA ALA A 179 -14.57 4.86 6.97
C ALA A 179 -15.64 5.87 7.37
N GLY A 180 -16.16 6.64 6.43
CA GLY A 180 -17.19 7.63 6.69
C GLY A 180 -18.51 7.02 7.16
N TRP A 181 -18.90 5.90 6.56
CA TRP A 181 -20.13 5.19 6.91
C TRP A 181 -20.02 4.53 8.28
N LEU A 182 -18.95 3.76 8.50
CA LEU A 182 -18.70 3.04 9.76
C LEU A 182 -18.45 4.00 10.93
N ALA A 183 -17.78 5.12 10.72
CA ALA A 183 -17.59 6.15 11.74
C ALA A 183 -18.92 6.76 12.20
N THR A 184 -19.87 6.94 11.28
CA THR A 184 -21.20 7.44 11.62
C THR A 184 -21.96 6.43 12.46
N TYR A 185 -21.87 5.14 12.14
CA TYR A 185 -22.47 4.05 12.90
C TYR A 185 -21.88 3.97 14.32
N ARG A 186 -20.55 3.93 14.43
CA ARG A 186 -19.84 3.81 15.72
C ARG A 186 -20.12 4.98 16.64
N SER A 187 -20.08 6.21 16.11
CA SER A 187 -20.40 7.42 16.88
C SER A 187 -21.83 7.41 17.45
N ARG A 188 -22.81 6.89 16.69
CA ARG A 188 -24.18 6.74 17.16
C ARG A 188 -24.34 5.69 18.25
N ASN A 189 -23.69 4.52 18.10
CA ASN A 189 -23.72 3.47 19.11
C ASN A 189 -23.09 3.96 20.43
N THR A 190 -22.02 4.72 20.38
CA THR A 190 -21.41 5.31 21.57
C THR A 190 -22.36 6.32 22.24
N ALA A 191 -23.05 7.16 21.47
CA ALA A 191 -24.02 8.11 22.01
C ALA A 191 -25.24 7.40 22.65
N GLU A 192 -25.71 6.30 22.06
CA GLU A 192 -26.76 5.45 22.62
C GLU A 192 -26.32 4.83 23.96
N TYR A 193 -25.13 4.24 24.02
CA TYR A 193 -24.58 3.65 25.24
C TYR A 193 -24.45 4.68 26.38
N LEU A 194 -24.17 5.94 26.05
CA LEU A 194 -24.10 7.05 26.99
C LEU A 194 -25.49 7.66 27.34
N GLY A 195 -26.58 7.12 26.79
CA GLY A 195 -27.94 7.66 27.01
C GLY A 195 -28.20 9.02 26.36
N GLN A 196 -27.35 9.43 25.39
CA GLN A 196 -27.42 10.71 24.70
C GLN A 196 -28.17 10.64 23.35
N ALA A 197 -28.57 9.45 22.93
CA ALA A 197 -29.32 9.22 21.69
C ALA A 197 -30.39 8.14 21.92
N GLU A 198 -31.47 8.20 21.13
CA GLU A 198 -32.45 7.13 21.09
C GLU A 198 -31.86 5.80 20.62
N PRO A 199 -32.31 4.67 21.16
CA PRO A 199 -31.84 3.36 20.76
C PRO A 199 -31.89 3.19 19.24
N LEU A 200 -30.80 2.76 18.66
CA LEU A 200 -30.80 2.33 17.28
C LEU A 200 -31.58 1.03 17.21
N GLU A 201 -32.90 1.08 16.95
CA GLU A 201 -33.60 -0.10 16.51
C GLU A 201 -32.73 -0.80 15.45
N GLY A 202 -32.44 -2.09 15.69
CA GLY A 202 -31.47 -2.86 14.93
C GLY A 202 -31.88 -3.11 13.48
N ASP A 203 -32.06 -2.03 12.73
CA ASP A 203 -32.42 -2.10 11.32
C ASP A 203 -31.19 -2.43 10.46
N PRO A 204 -31.05 -3.68 9.98
CA PRO A 204 -29.93 -4.12 9.16
C PRO A 204 -29.88 -3.38 7.81
N SER A 205 -30.97 -2.72 7.39
CA SER A 205 -31.05 -2.00 6.11
C SER A 205 -30.02 -0.88 5.98
N ARG A 206 -29.51 -0.36 7.10
CA ARG A 206 -28.50 0.70 7.15
C ARG A 206 -27.15 0.26 6.59
N PHE A 207 -26.84 -1.03 6.62
CA PHE A 207 -25.59 -1.58 6.07
C PHE A 207 -25.70 -1.95 4.59
N ILE A 208 -26.91 -1.93 4.01
CA ILE A 208 -27.13 -2.28 2.61
C ILE A 208 -26.20 -1.51 1.65
N PRO A 209 -26.03 -0.16 1.74
CA PRO A 209 -25.15 0.55 0.84
C PRO A 209 -23.68 0.15 1.01
N LEU A 210 -23.25 -0.15 2.23
CA LEU A 210 -21.89 -0.54 2.55
C LEU A 210 -21.58 -1.94 2.03
N ILE A 211 -22.42 -2.91 2.40
CA ILE A 211 -22.30 -4.31 1.94
C ILE A 211 -22.49 -4.39 0.43
N GLY A 212 -23.45 -3.63 -0.10
CA GLY A 212 -23.69 -3.54 -1.54
C GLY A 212 -22.48 -3.02 -2.31
N ALA A 213 -21.85 -1.94 -1.87
CA ALA A 213 -20.65 -1.41 -2.49
C ALA A 213 -19.48 -2.41 -2.43
N TRP A 214 -19.29 -3.09 -1.29
CA TRP A 214 -18.28 -4.12 -1.13
C TRP A 214 -18.52 -5.32 -2.05
N LEU A 215 -19.75 -5.85 -2.11
CA LEU A 215 -20.12 -6.98 -2.97
C LEU A 215 -19.94 -6.62 -4.45
N ILE A 216 -20.45 -5.46 -4.86
CA ILE A 216 -20.35 -4.97 -6.24
C ILE A 216 -18.87 -4.83 -6.65
N ALA A 217 -18.03 -4.21 -5.81
CA ALA A 217 -16.61 -4.07 -6.07
C ALA A 217 -15.91 -5.44 -6.16
N SER A 218 -16.17 -6.35 -5.21
CA SER A 218 -15.57 -7.69 -5.20
C SER A 218 -15.98 -8.52 -6.43
N ILE A 219 -17.25 -8.47 -6.80
CA ILE A 219 -17.76 -9.16 -8.00
C ILE A 219 -17.11 -8.59 -9.28
N ALA A 220 -17.02 -7.26 -9.39
CA ALA A 220 -16.40 -6.62 -10.57
C ALA A 220 -14.96 -7.09 -10.76
N VAL A 221 -14.17 -7.15 -9.68
CA VAL A 221 -12.76 -7.56 -9.71
C VAL A 221 -12.62 -9.06 -10.02
N ILE A 222 -13.52 -9.91 -9.50
CA ILE A 222 -13.56 -11.34 -9.87
C ILE A 222 -13.81 -11.52 -11.38
N PHE A 223 -14.71 -10.71 -11.96
CA PHE A 223 -14.93 -10.71 -13.41
C PHE A 223 -13.71 -10.28 -14.23
N GLN A 224 -12.80 -9.50 -13.63
CA GLN A 224 -11.50 -9.15 -14.22
C GLN A 224 -10.47 -10.28 -14.10
N SER A 225 -10.81 -11.42 -13.50
CA SER A 225 -9.89 -12.51 -13.14
C SER A 225 -8.81 -12.12 -12.15
N ASP A 226 -9.01 -11.01 -11.39
CA ASP A 226 -8.07 -10.48 -10.39
C ASP A 226 -8.55 -10.82 -8.96
N ILE A 227 -8.34 -12.06 -8.55
CA ILE A 227 -8.67 -12.51 -7.18
C ILE A 227 -7.89 -11.73 -6.12
N SER A 228 -6.68 -11.30 -6.43
CA SER A 228 -5.82 -10.67 -5.45
C SER A 228 -6.31 -9.28 -5.07
N SER A 229 -6.76 -8.48 -6.05
CA SER A 229 -7.41 -7.20 -5.76
C SER A 229 -8.74 -7.40 -5.03
N ALA A 230 -9.51 -8.46 -5.35
CA ALA A 230 -10.70 -8.81 -4.59
C ALA A 230 -10.34 -9.12 -3.12
N PHE A 231 -9.27 -9.90 -2.89
CA PHE A 231 -8.78 -10.19 -1.55
C PHE A 231 -8.38 -8.93 -0.78
N ILE A 232 -7.72 -7.97 -1.43
CA ILE A 232 -7.34 -6.67 -0.82
C ILE A 232 -8.59 -5.90 -0.39
N ILE A 233 -9.60 -5.77 -1.25
CA ILE A 233 -10.87 -5.08 -0.94
C ILE A 233 -11.58 -5.76 0.22
N VAL A 234 -11.59 -7.10 0.23
CA VAL A 234 -12.16 -7.92 1.30
C VAL A 234 -11.42 -7.71 2.61
N ALA A 235 -10.09 -7.79 2.62
CA ALA A 235 -9.28 -7.61 3.82
C ALA A 235 -9.49 -6.22 4.44
N ILE A 236 -9.55 -5.18 3.61
CA ILE A 236 -9.86 -3.81 4.04
C ILE A 236 -11.25 -3.75 4.68
N PHE A 237 -12.28 -4.25 3.98
CA PHE A 237 -13.66 -4.20 4.47
C PHE A 237 -13.81 -4.95 5.80
N LEU A 238 -13.31 -6.20 5.89
CA LEU A 238 -13.40 -7.01 7.10
C LEU A 238 -12.69 -6.38 8.29
N SER A 239 -11.49 -5.83 8.08
CA SER A 239 -10.72 -5.20 9.14
C SER A 239 -11.43 -3.95 9.68
N MET A 240 -11.94 -3.10 8.77
CA MET A 240 -12.70 -1.92 9.16
C MET A 240 -14.03 -2.28 9.82
N TRP A 241 -14.73 -3.29 9.32
CA TRP A 241 -15.97 -3.81 9.92
C TRP A 241 -15.71 -4.35 11.32
N TRP A 242 -14.67 -5.18 11.49
CA TRP A 242 -14.31 -5.74 12.79
C TRP A 242 -14.05 -4.66 13.83
N VAL A 243 -13.30 -3.62 13.49
CA VAL A 243 -13.00 -2.54 14.42
C VAL A 243 -14.24 -1.68 14.71
N ALA A 244 -15.12 -1.48 13.74
CA ALA A 244 -16.28 -0.61 13.90
C ALA A 244 -17.47 -1.30 14.57
N VAL A 245 -17.74 -2.58 14.26
CA VAL A 245 -18.94 -3.32 14.69
C VAL A 245 -18.60 -4.35 15.77
N GLY A 246 -17.45 -5.04 15.65
CA GLY A 246 -16.95 -5.95 16.67
C GLY A 246 -17.76 -7.25 16.87
N ARG A 247 -18.61 -7.64 15.92
CA ARG A 247 -19.45 -8.83 16.03
C ARG A 247 -18.77 -10.05 15.38
N PRO A 248 -18.34 -11.06 16.14
CA PRO A 248 -17.64 -12.23 15.59
C PRO A 248 -18.52 -13.06 14.64
N LEU A 249 -19.84 -13.06 14.83
CA LEU A 249 -20.75 -13.78 13.94
C LEU A 249 -20.76 -13.19 12.53
N ASP A 250 -20.79 -11.85 12.40
CA ASP A 250 -20.74 -11.19 11.10
C ASP A 250 -19.45 -11.55 10.36
N LEU A 251 -18.31 -11.55 11.08
CA LEU A 251 -17.02 -11.95 10.53
C LEU A 251 -17.04 -13.40 10.03
N ALA A 252 -17.61 -14.31 10.80
CA ALA A 252 -17.74 -15.72 10.41
C ALA A 252 -18.62 -15.88 9.15
N VAL A 253 -19.72 -15.14 9.04
CA VAL A 253 -20.60 -15.14 7.86
C VAL A 253 -19.84 -14.61 6.64
N PHE A 254 -19.15 -13.48 6.75
CA PHE A 254 -18.36 -12.92 5.64
C PHE A 254 -17.23 -13.87 5.21
N LEU A 255 -16.47 -14.43 6.15
CA LEU A 255 -15.40 -15.39 5.84
C LEU A 255 -15.95 -16.64 5.12
N THR A 256 -17.08 -17.17 5.59
CA THR A 256 -17.71 -18.32 4.92
C THR A 256 -18.16 -17.98 3.50
N ALA A 257 -18.75 -16.80 3.30
CA ALA A 257 -19.17 -16.32 1.98
C ALA A 257 -17.96 -16.14 1.05
N ILE A 258 -16.85 -15.60 1.56
CA ILE A 258 -15.61 -15.41 0.79
C ILE A 258 -15.00 -16.74 0.39
N ILE A 259 -14.86 -17.69 1.32
CA ILE A 259 -14.33 -19.02 1.02
C ILE A 259 -15.21 -19.69 -0.05
N GLY A 260 -16.53 -19.61 0.09
CA GLY A 260 -17.48 -20.14 -0.90
C GLY A 260 -17.31 -19.48 -2.28
N SER A 261 -17.15 -18.14 -2.31
CA SER A 261 -16.98 -17.42 -3.58
C SER A 261 -15.64 -17.73 -4.27
N VAL A 262 -14.55 -17.87 -3.50
CA VAL A 262 -13.24 -18.28 -4.04
C VAL A 262 -13.31 -19.69 -4.62
N LEU A 263 -13.91 -20.64 -3.90
CA LEU A 263 -14.09 -22.01 -4.39
C LEU A 263 -14.92 -22.04 -5.66
N LEU A 264 -16.00 -21.27 -5.73
CA LEU A 264 -16.82 -21.13 -6.93
C LEU A 264 -16.03 -20.49 -8.08
N ALA A 265 -15.27 -19.44 -7.82
CA ALA A 265 -14.46 -18.76 -8.82
C ALA A 265 -13.39 -19.70 -9.42
N VAL A 266 -12.64 -20.40 -8.58
CA VAL A 266 -11.61 -21.37 -9.01
C VAL A 266 -12.22 -22.49 -9.86
N ASN A 267 -13.43 -22.96 -9.53
CA ASN A 267 -14.07 -24.02 -10.30
C ASN A 267 -14.68 -23.58 -11.65
N ASN A 268 -14.97 -22.28 -11.81
CA ASN A 268 -15.69 -21.77 -12.99
C ASN A 268 -14.89 -20.83 -13.89
N VAL A 269 -13.74 -20.30 -13.40
CA VAL A 269 -12.88 -19.39 -14.17
C VAL A 269 -11.61 -20.13 -14.61
N PRO A 270 -11.45 -20.45 -15.90
CA PRO A 270 -10.31 -21.24 -16.41
C PRO A 270 -8.95 -20.66 -16.06
N GLU A 271 -8.79 -19.34 -16.18
CA GLU A 271 -7.53 -18.65 -15.84
C GLU A 271 -7.11 -18.86 -14.39
N LEU A 272 -8.07 -18.90 -13.47
CA LEU A 272 -7.79 -19.16 -12.06
C LEU A 272 -7.39 -20.60 -11.81
N GLN A 273 -8.00 -21.55 -12.53
CA GLN A 273 -7.58 -22.95 -12.49
C GLN A 273 -6.14 -23.11 -12.94
N GLU A 274 -5.74 -22.44 -14.01
CA GLU A 274 -4.38 -22.45 -14.53
C GLU A 274 -3.38 -21.85 -13.54
N ARG A 275 -3.72 -20.73 -12.90
CA ARG A 275 -2.88 -20.09 -11.85
C ARG A 275 -2.71 -21.02 -10.64
N PHE A 276 -3.76 -21.68 -10.18
CA PHE A 276 -3.70 -22.66 -9.10
C PHE A 276 -2.94 -23.92 -9.50
N ALA A 277 -3.12 -24.42 -10.72
CA ALA A 277 -2.38 -25.56 -11.26
C ALA A 277 -0.87 -25.23 -11.32
N ALA A 278 -0.50 -24.07 -11.85
CA ALA A 278 0.89 -23.63 -11.92
C ALA A 278 1.52 -23.43 -10.52
N TRP A 279 0.73 -23.01 -9.52
CA TRP A 279 1.22 -22.89 -8.15
C TRP A 279 1.56 -24.24 -7.50
N THR A 280 0.72 -25.25 -7.76
CA THR A 280 0.91 -26.62 -7.23
C THR A 280 1.98 -27.38 -8.01
N ASP A 281 1.96 -27.29 -9.34
CA ASP A 281 2.96 -27.89 -10.24
C ASP A 281 3.38 -26.89 -11.33
N PRO A 282 4.43 -26.09 -11.07
CA PRO A 282 4.92 -25.09 -12.02
C PRO A 282 5.40 -25.66 -13.36
N TRP A 283 5.76 -26.93 -13.40
CA TRP A 283 6.27 -27.56 -14.62
C TRP A 283 5.15 -27.98 -15.60
N SER A 284 3.94 -28.15 -15.09
CA SER A 284 2.79 -28.56 -15.91
C SER A 284 2.19 -27.42 -16.74
N ASN A 285 2.41 -26.15 -16.35
CA ASN A 285 1.85 -24.99 -17.04
C ASN A 285 2.95 -23.97 -17.36
N PRO A 286 3.45 -23.92 -18.61
CA PRO A 286 4.52 -23.00 -19.00
C PRO A 286 4.15 -21.52 -18.85
N GLN A 287 2.88 -21.15 -19.01
CA GLN A 287 2.44 -19.75 -19.04
C GLN A 287 2.63 -19.04 -17.69
N PHE A 288 2.22 -19.68 -16.58
CA PHE A 288 2.35 -19.11 -15.25
C PHE A 288 3.48 -19.75 -14.43
N GLY A 289 3.83 -20.99 -14.75
CA GLY A 289 4.83 -21.78 -14.01
C GLY A 289 6.25 -21.28 -14.23
N GLU A 290 6.55 -20.75 -15.42
CA GLU A 290 7.90 -20.26 -15.76
C GLU A 290 8.34 -19.13 -14.80
N ALA A 291 7.49 -18.16 -14.53
CA ALA A 291 7.77 -17.09 -13.57
C ALA A 291 7.99 -17.64 -12.14
N ILE A 292 7.24 -18.69 -11.75
CA ILE A 292 7.35 -19.29 -10.42
C ILE A 292 8.69 -20.00 -10.22
N TYR A 293 9.08 -20.90 -11.15
CA TYR A 293 10.34 -21.64 -10.94
C TYR A 293 11.56 -20.74 -11.13
N ARG A 294 11.53 -19.79 -12.07
CA ARG A 294 12.61 -18.81 -12.25
C ARG A 294 12.77 -17.95 -10.99
N SER A 295 11.69 -17.39 -10.44
CA SER A 295 11.73 -16.62 -9.19
C SER A 295 12.27 -17.46 -8.01
N THR A 296 11.89 -18.74 -7.95
CA THR A 296 12.39 -19.64 -6.91
C THR A 296 13.91 -19.87 -7.02
N PHE A 297 14.45 -20.03 -8.24
CA PHE A 297 15.88 -20.18 -8.46
C PHE A 297 16.65 -18.88 -8.17
N SER A 298 16.13 -17.72 -8.60
CA SER A 298 16.72 -16.43 -8.27
C SER A 298 16.81 -16.20 -6.76
N LEU A 299 15.71 -16.44 -6.03
CA LEU A 299 15.69 -16.31 -4.56
C LEU A 299 16.69 -17.27 -3.89
N ALA A 300 16.80 -18.51 -4.38
CA ALA A 300 17.77 -19.48 -3.87
C ALA A 300 19.21 -19.05 -4.12
N GLY A 301 19.48 -18.40 -5.27
CA GLY A 301 20.79 -17.86 -5.61
C GLY A 301 21.23 -16.70 -4.72
N GLY A 302 20.30 -15.92 -4.21
CA GLY A 302 20.59 -14.72 -3.42
C GLY A 302 21.25 -14.99 -2.06
N GLY A 303 20.96 -16.10 -1.40
CA GLY A 303 21.54 -16.44 -0.10
C GLY A 303 21.36 -15.36 0.97
N LEU A 304 22.36 -15.15 1.84
CA LEU A 304 22.30 -14.15 2.91
C LEU A 304 22.63 -12.73 2.42
N THR A 305 23.67 -12.57 1.64
CA THR A 305 24.24 -11.28 1.26
C THR A 305 23.90 -10.84 -0.16
N GLY A 306 23.27 -11.72 -0.92
CA GLY A 306 22.98 -11.50 -2.33
C GLY A 306 24.14 -11.89 -3.27
N THR A 307 23.84 -11.94 -4.55
CA THR A 307 24.83 -12.09 -5.62
C THR A 307 25.63 -10.80 -5.82
N GLY A 308 25.10 -9.67 -5.42
CA GLY A 308 25.60 -8.33 -5.65
C GLY A 308 24.71 -7.56 -6.64
N PRO A 309 24.57 -6.22 -6.46
CA PRO A 309 23.82 -5.39 -7.40
C PRO A 309 24.43 -5.47 -8.82
N GLY A 310 23.61 -5.85 -9.80
CA GLY A 310 24.03 -6.04 -11.19
C GLY A 310 24.50 -7.46 -11.56
N GLU A 311 24.69 -8.35 -10.60
CA GLU A 311 25.19 -9.72 -10.82
C GLU A 311 24.08 -10.79 -10.79
N GLY A 312 22.84 -10.38 -10.56
CA GLY A 312 21.69 -11.30 -10.55
C GLY A 312 21.20 -11.63 -11.96
N ALA A 313 20.36 -12.67 -12.06
CA ALA A 313 19.72 -13.14 -13.29
C ALA A 313 18.21 -12.82 -13.33
N ALA A 314 17.77 -11.84 -12.56
CA ALA A 314 16.35 -11.50 -12.40
C ALA A 314 15.69 -10.93 -13.66
N ASP A 315 16.46 -10.45 -14.63
CA ASP A 315 16.01 -10.06 -15.98
C ASP A 315 15.37 -11.25 -16.74
N TRP A 316 15.65 -12.48 -16.34
CA TRP A 316 15.00 -13.68 -16.87
C TRP A 316 13.65 -13.99 -16.24
N VAL A 317 13.29 -13.27 -15.16
CA VAL A 317 12.01 -13.48 -14.45
C VAL A 317 10.96 -12.54 -15.04
N ALA A 318 9.96 -13.11 -15.71
CA ALA A 318 8.84 -12.32 -16.22
C ALA A 318 8.13 -11.60 -15.07
N GLY A 319 7.94 -10.28 -15.20
CA GLY A 319 7.33 -9.44 -14.14
C GLY A 319 8.29 -8.99 -13.03
N ALA A 320 9.61 -9.14 -13.22
CA ALA A 320 10.64 -8.71 -12.25
C ALA A 320 10.62 -7.19 -11.96
N THR A 321 10.10 -6.38 -12.87
CA THR A 321 9.92 -4.93 -12.67
C THR A 321 8.57 -4.56 -12.06
N ASP A 322 7.62 -5.48 -11.98
CA ASP A 322 6.24 -5.20 -11.53
C ASP A 322 5.78 -6.18 -10.42
N GLN A 323 5.07 -7.28 -10.78
CA GLN A 323 4.46 -8.17 -9.79
C GLN A 323 5.51 -8.94 -8.97
N LEU A 324 6.64 -9.26 -9.56
CA LEU A 324 7.75 -9.98 -8.92
C LEU A 324 8.93 -9.06 -8.59
N ALA A 325 8.70 -7.76 -8.43
CA ALA A 325 9.76 -6.78 -8.12
C ALA A 325 10.54 -7.07 -6.82
N PHE A 326 10.00 -7.90 -5.94
CA PHE A 326 10.70 -8.39 -4.76
C PHE A 326 11.84 -9.37 -5.10
N VAL A 327 11.71 -10.14 -6.19
CA VAL A 327 12.65 -11.21 -6.56
C VAL A 327 14.06 -10.66 -6.85
N PRO A 328 14.26 -9.69 -7.77
CA PRO A 328 15.59 -9.15 -8.04
C PRO A 328 16.24 -8.53 -6.81
N ILE A 329 15.45 -7.87 -5.95
CA ILE A 329 15.95 -7.28 -4.71
C ILE A 329 16.49 -8.37 -3.77
N ALA A 330 15.74 -9.47 -3.61
CA ALA A 330 16.12 -10.57 -2.74
C ALA A 330 17.25 -11.44 -3.33
N GLU A 331 17.40 -11.49 -4.67
CA GLU A 331 18.53 -12.16 -5.33
C GLU A 331 19.82 -11.35 -5.18
N GLU A 332 19.80 -10.06 -5.53
CA GLU A 332 21.02 -9.25 -5.59
C GLU A 332 21.45 -8.68 -4.24
N LEU A 333 20.50 -8.32 -3.37
CA LEU A 333 20.79 -7.86 -2.01
C LEU A 333 20.62 -8.95 -0.93
N GLY A 334 20.26 -10.15 -1.33
CA GLY A 334 20.13 -11.31 -0.46
C GLY A 334 18.98 -11.19 0.56
N PHE A 335 19.01 -12.09 1.55
CA PHE A 335 18.07 -12.07 2.67
C PHE A 335 18.10 -10.72 3.42
N ILE A 336 19.23 -10.05 3.51
CA ILE A 336 19.37 -8.75 4.17
C ILE A 336 18.56 -7.69 3.42
N GLY A 337 18.70 -7.58 2.10
CA GLY A 337 17.94 -6.63 1.29
C GLY A 337 16.44 -6.92 1.27
N GLY A 338 16.06 -8.19 1.07
CA GLY A 338 14.67 -8.62 1.13
C GLY A 338 14.01 -8.33 2.48
N SER A 339 14.73 -8.60 3.59
CA SER A 339 14.24 -8.31 4.94
C SER A 339 14.15 -6.81 5.23
N ALA A 340 15.03 -5.99 4.67
CA ALA A 340 14.96 -4.53 4.79
C ALA A 340 13.69 -3.97 4.10
N VAL A 341 13.36 -4.46 2.90
CA VAL A 341 12.12 -4.10 2.19
C VAL A 341 10.89 -4.54 2.99
N LEU A 342 10.85 -5.80 3.45
CA LEU A 342 9.75 -6.32 4.26
C LEU A 342 9.59 -5.52 5.56
N SER A 343 10.68 -5.22 6.27
CA SER A 343 10.66 -4.43 7.50
C SER A 343 10.15 -3.01 7.25
N SER A 344 10.47 -2.41 6.10
CA SER A 344 9.96 -1.08 5.71
C SER A 344 8.43 -1.08 5.56
N PHE A 345 7.85 -2.11 4.95
CA PHE A 345 6.39 -2.25 4.87
C PHE A 345 5.74 -2.54 6.23
N LEU A 346 6.39 -3.35 7.07
CA LEU A 346 5.91 -3.60 8.43
C LEU A 346 5.92 -2.31 9.28
N LEU A 347 6.97 -1.49 9.16
CA LEU A 347 7.05 -0.19 9.82
C LEU A 347 5.99 0.78 9.30
N LEU A 348 5.82 0.88 7.98
CA LEU A 348 4.79 1.73 7.37
C LEU A 348 3.39 1.34 7.87
N THR A 349 3.07 0.05 7.85
CA THR A 349 1.79 -0.48 8.35
C THR A 349 1.64 -0.27 9.85
N GLY A 350 2.69 -0.53 10.63
CA GLY A 350 2.70 -0.36 12.08
C GLY A 350 2.46 1.09 12.50
N ILE A 351 3.10 2.05 11.81
CA ILE A 351 2.87 3.48 12.05
C ILE A 351 1.42 3.85 11.69
N ALA A 352 0.89 3.36 10.56
CA ALA A 352 -0.49 3.62 10.15
C ALA A 352 -1.51 3.06 11.16
N LEU A 353 -1.31 1.84 11.67
CA LEU A 353 -2.15 1.25 12.72
C LEU A 353 -2.03 2.02 14.04
N ARG A 354 -0.83 2.47 14.41
CA ARG A 354 -0.65 3.32 15.59
C ARG A 354 -1.41 4.65 15.44
N LEU A 355 -1.36 5.26 14.26
CA LEU A 355 -2.14 6.48 14.00
C LEU A 355 -3.65 6.24 14.17
N ALA A 356 -4.14 5.07 13.79
CA ALA A 356 -5.53 4.70 14.00
C ALA A 356 -5.93 4.66 15.48
N THR A 357 -5.05 4.22 16.37
CA THR A 357 -5.34 4.15 17.82
C THR A 357 -5.30 5.50 18.52
N VAL A 358 -4.51 6.46 17.99
CA VAL A 358 -4.36 7.80 18.57
C VAL A 358 -5.16 8.88 17.84
N ALA A 359 -5.90 8.51 16.79
CA ALA A 359 -6.72 9.44 16.02
C ALA A 359 -7.80 10.09 16.90
N ARG A 360 -8.00 11.39 16.72
CA ARG A 360 -8.99 12.15 17.51
C ARG A 360 -10.44 11.85 17.12
N GLN A 361 -10.65 11.40 15.90
CA GLN A 361 -11.99 11.14 15.36
C GLN A 361 -12.09 9.73 14.80
N GLU A 362 -13.26 9.12 14.95
CA GLU A 362 -13.56 7.77 14.43
C GLU A 362 -13.32 7.64 12.92
N PHE A 363 -13.62 8.70 12.15
CA PHE A 363 -13.39 8.72 10.71
C PHE A 363 -11.90 8.67 10.37
N GLU A 364 -11.07 9.43 11.08
CA GLU A 364 -9.61 9.44 10.89
C GLU A 364 -9.01 8.08 11.27
N GLY A 365 -9.42 7.53 12.40
CA GLY A 365 -8.98 6.21 12.87
C GLY A 365 -9.33 5.07 11.91
N LEU A 366 -10.58 5.01 11.45
CA LEU A 366 -11.03 4.01 10.49
C LEU A 366 -10.36 4.18 9.13
N SER A 367 -10.15 5.42 8.65
CA SER A 367 -9.40 5.68 7.43
C SER A 367 -7.95 5.20 7.54
N ALA A 368 -7.29 5.44 8.67
CA ALA A 368 -5.93 4.97 8.93
C ALA A 368 -5.85 3.43 8.95
N ILE A 369 -6.84 2.73 9.52
CA ILE A 369 -6.94 1.26 9.47
C ILE A 369 -7.07 0.79 8.02
N GLY A 370 -8.02 1.36 7.27
CA GLY A 370 -8.22 0.97 5.87
C GLY A 370 -6.95 1.15 5.04
N ILE A 371 -6.24 2.28 5.18
CA ILE A 371 -4.98 2.56 4.48
C ILE A 371 -3.85 1.62 4.99
N ALA A 372 -3.78 1.32 6.29
CA ALA A 372 -2.80 0.39 6.83
C ALA A 372 -2.97 -1.01 6.23
N ILE A 373 -4.20 -1.53 6.18
CA ILE A 373 -4.50 -2.83 5.59
C ILE A 373 -4.29 -2.81 4.07
N PHE A 374 -4.58 -1.69 3.40
CA PHE A 374 -4.26 -1.51 1.98
C PHE A 374 -2.75 -1.68 1.73
N PHE A 375 -1.87 -0.97 2.45
CA PHE A 375 -0.42 -1.12 2.31
C PHE A 375 0.05 -2.52 2.69
N ALA A 376 -0.46 -3.08 3.79
CA ALA A 376 -0.09 -4.42 4.22
C ALA A 376 -0.44 -5.48 3.18
N SER A 377 -1.67 -5.50 2.69
CA SER A 377 -2.12 -6.50 1.72
C SER A 377 -1.48 -6.31 0.34
N GLN A 378 -1.33 -5.05 -0.10
CA GLN A 378 -0.68 -4.71 -1.37
C GLN A 378 0.81 -5.10 -1.38
N ALA A 379 1.50 -5.02 -0.23
CA ALA A 379 2.90 -5.45 -0.11
C ALA A 379 3.01 -6.96 0.09
N TRP A 380 2.14 -7.54 0.92
CA TRP A 380 2.17 -8.97 1.23
C TRP A 380 1.88 -9.85 0.01
N ALA A 381 0.89 -9.48 -0.82
CA ALA A 381 0.46 -10.33 -1.93
C ALA A 381 1.61 -10.66 -2.92
N PRO A 382 2.36 -9.69 -3.49
CA PRO A 382 3.47 -9.99 -4.40
C PRO A 382 4.65 -10.69 -3.70
N ILE A 383 4.96 -10.32 -2.44
CA ILE A 383 6.01 -11.00 -1.67
C ILE A 383 5.63 -12.47 -1.41
N ALA A 384 4.38 -12.74 -1.07
CA ALA A 384 3.89 -14.09 -0.85
C ALA A 384 3.90 -14.95 -2.13
N VAL A 385 3.65 -14.35 -3.29
CA VAL A 385 3.82 -15.03 -4.59
C VAL A 385 5.29 -15.34 -4.85
N ALA A 386 6.19 -14.38 -4.66
CA ALA A 386 7.63 -14.59 -4.81
C ALA A 386 8.14 -15.72 -3.91
N LEU A 387 7.64 -15.81 -2.67
CA LEU A 387 7.94 -16.88 -1.71
C LEU A 387 7.11 -18.17 -1.92
N ARG A 388 6.31 -18.23 -2.98
CA ARG A 388 5.47 -19.39 -3.30
C ARG A 388 4.41 -19.75 -2.24
N LEU A 389 4.02 -18.77 -1.42
CA LEU A 389 2.97 -18.92 -0.42
C LEU A 389 1.56 -18.72 -1.01
N LEU A 390 1.46 -17.97 -2.11
CA LEU A 390 0.22 -17.70 -2.85
C LEU A 390 0.38 -18.05 -4.32
N PRO A 391 -0.73 -18.36 -5.03
CA PRO A 391 -0.71 -18.52 -6.48
C PRO A 391 -0.34 -17.20 -7.17
N PRO A 392 0.19 -17.26 -8.42
CA PRO A 392 0.52 -16.08 -9.22
C PRO A 392 -0.61 -15.08 -9.25
N ASN A 393 -0.27 -13.81 -9.05
CA ASN A 393 -1.21 -12.70 -9.07
C ASN A 393 -0.61 -11.49 -9.80
N ASP A 394 -1.45 -10.51 -10.11
CA ASP A 394 -1.06 -9.32 -10.84
C ASP A 394 -0.90 -8.08 -9.92
N VAL A 395 -0.76 -8.27 -8.60
CA VAL A 395 -0.58 -7.17 -7.65
C VAL A 395 0.86 -6.67 -7.70
N SER A 396 1.01 -5.38 -7.93
CA SER A 396 2.32 -4.71 -7.97
C SER A 396 2.75 -4.27 -6.57
N LEU A 397 4.06 -4.35 -6.29
CA LEU A 397 4.63 -3.96 -5.00
C LEU A 397 4.62 -2.42 -4.83
N PRO A 398 4.00 -1.85 -3.77
CA PRO A 398 3.92 -0.41 -3.56
C PRO A 398 5.28 0.28 -3.56
N PHE A 399 5.39 1.42 -4.22
CA PHE A 399 6.60 2.25 -4.35
C PHE A 399 7.80 1.60 -5.06
N VAL A 400 7.87 0.26 -5.08
CA VAL A 400 9.01 -0.50 -5.62
C VAL A 400 8.82 -0.86 -7.09
N SER A 401 7.60 -1.25 -7.47
CA SER A 401 7.30 -1.68 -8.85
C SER A 401 7.30 -0.53 -9.85
N SER A 402 7.46 -0.87 -11.13
CA SER A 402 7.33 0.07 -12.25
C SER A 402 5.91 0.56 -12.50
N ASN A 403 4.89 -0.02 -11.81
CA ASN A 403 3.48 0.35 -11.99
C ASN A 403 3.17 1.75 -11.46
N GLY A 404 3.05 2.71 -12.37
CA GLY A 404 2.85 4.10 -12.04
C GLY A 404 1.50 4.42 -11.38
N SER A 405 0.44 3.70 -11.72
CA SER A 405 -0.88 3.91 -11.12
C SER A 405 -0.91 3.49 -9.64
N VAL A 406 -0.20 2.41 -9.31
CA VAL A 406 -0.01 1.97 -7.92
C VAL A 406 0.83 3.00 -7.17
N LEU A 407 1.94 3.48 -7.75
CA LEU A 407 2.78 4.53 -7.17
C LEU A 407 1.98 5.81 -6.88
N PHE A 408 1.15 6.25 -7.83
CA PHE A 408 0.28 7.42 -7.67
C PHE A 408 -0.71 7.23 -6.51
N THR A 409 -1.41 6.10 -6.48
CA THR A 409 -2.39 5.81 -5.43
C THR A 409 -1.74 5.70 -4.05
N CYS A 410 -0.60 5.01 -3.96
CA CYS A 410 0.15 4.87 -2.71
C CYS A 410 0.67 6.21 -2.20
N SER A 411 1.05 7.13 -3.09
CA SER A 411 1.47 8.49 -2.72
C SER A 411 0.32 9.32 -2.16
N ILE A 412 -0.89 9.18 -2.71
CA ILE A 412 -2.10 9.80 -2.16
C ILE A 412 -2.46 9.19 -0.80
N ALA A 413 -2.40 7.86 -0.66
CA ALA A 413 -2.67 7.16 0.58
C ALA A 413 -1.67 7.59 1.69
N LEU A 414 -0.39 7.73 1.34
CA LEU A 414 0.64 8.29 2.22
C LEU A 414 0.31 9.71 2.66
N ALA A 415 -0.11 10.58 1.73
CA ALA A 415 -0.50 11.95 2.03
C ALA A 415 -1.69 12.00 3.00
N PHE A 416 -2.66 11.07 2.88
CA PHE A 416 -3.76 10.93 3.84
C PHE A 416 -3.25 10.56 5.23
N LEU A 417 -2.34 9.56 5.36
CA LEU A 417 -1.76 9.18 6.64
C LEU A 417 -0.98 10.33 7.28
N LEU A 418 -0.23 11.10 6.49
CA LEU A 418 0.49 12.28 6.98
C LEU A 418 -0.48 13.35 7.50
N LYS A 419 -1.60 13.58 6.83
CA LYS A 419 -2.64 14.50 7.31
C LYS A 419 -3.35 14.02 8.57
N ILE A 420 -3.61 12.73 8.70
CA ILE A 420 -4.14 12.13 9.93
C ILE A 420 -3.12 12.28 11.06
N SER A 421 -1.83 12.05 10.79
CA SER A 421 -0.77 12.17 11.80
C SER A 421 -0.57 13.59 12.30
N GLU A 422 -0.86 14.61 11.48
CA GLU A 422 -0.79 16.02 11.87
C GLU A 422 -1.82 16.38 12.96
N THR A 423 -2.99 15.74 12.91
CA THR A 423 -4.09 15.98 13.87
C THR A 423 -4.02 15.09 15.10
N ALA A 424 -3.24 14.01 15.06
CA ALA A 424 -3.12 13.06 16.16
C ALA A 424 -2.43 13.71 17.37
N PRO A 425 -2.91 13.48 18.62
CA PRO A 425 -2.20 13.89 19.82
C PRO A 425 -0.89 13.11 19.94
N GLU A 426 0.09 13.73 20.57
CA GLU A 426 1.31 13.04 20.96
C GLU A 426 0.96 11.85 21.86
N ALA A 427 1.57 10.68 21.60
CA ALA A 427 1.41 9.56 22.53
C ALA A 427 1.97 9.99 23.90
N PRO A 428 1.25 9.73 25.01
CA PRO A 428 1.76 10.05 26.33
C PRO A 428 3.12 9.39 26.52
N ASP A 429 4.05 10.13 27.09
CA ASP A 429 5.40 9.62 27.40
C ASP A 429 5.24 8.33 28.22
N PRO A 430 5.89 7.21 27.85
CA PRO A 430 5.86 5.99 28.65
C PRO A 430 6.23 6.20 30.12
N THR A 431 6.98 7.25 30.42
CA THR A 431 7.33 7.65 31.79
C THR A 431 6.17 8.32 32.54
N GLU A 432 5.18 8.90 31.87
CA GLU A 432 3.98 9.46 32.49
C GLU A 432 2.93 8.40 32.85
N ILE A 433 3.02 7.20 32.27
CA ILE A 433 2.07 6.09 32.54
C ILE A 433 2.40 5.37 33.86
N LEU A 434 3.60 5.55 34.40
CA LEU A 434 3.91 5.04 35.73
C LEU A 434 3.20 5.92 36.76
N PRO A 435 2.19 5.39 37.49
CA PRO A 435 1.60 6.16 38.60
C PRO A 435 2.73 6.54 39.53
N HIS A 436 2.86 7.83 39.84
CA HIS A 436 3.70 8.30 40.95
C HIS A 436 3.27 7.54 42.21
N ILE A 437 3.96 6.44 42.49
CA ILE A 437 3.88 5.80 43.79
C ILE A 437 4.57 6.78 44.73
N SER A 438 3.80 7.77 45.20
CA SER A 438 4.27 8.59 46.31
C SER A 438 4.53 7.64 47.49
N PRO A 439 5.71 7.64 48.10
CA PRO A 439 5.95 6.84 49.28
C PRO A 439 4.93 7.28 50.34
N LYS A 440 4.18 6.32 50.85
CA LYS A 440 3.24 6.52 51.96
C LYS A 440 4.01 7.14 53.10
N PRO A 441 3.57 8.26 53.70
CA PRO A 441 4.28 8.81 54.88
C PRO A 441 4.24 7.75 55.97
N GLU A 442 5.42 7.36 56.44
CA GLU A 442 5.55 6.51 57.63
C GLU A 442 4.82 7.16 58.77
N SER A 443 3.79 6.48 59.31
CA SER A 443 3.15 6.89 60.54
C SER A 443 4.12 6.72 61.70
N THR A 444 4.71 7.80 62.13
CA THR A 444 5.39 7.86 63.45
C THR A 444 4.34 7.68 64.53
N ALA A 445 4.36 6.48 65.17
CA ALA A 445 3.77 6.22 66.47
C ALA A 445 4.81 6.38 67.55
#